data_f95ee7e1a7a211003b1ce55fe48415bf
#
_entry.id   f95ee7e1a7a211003b1ce55fe48415bf
#
_cell.length_a   1.000
_cell.length_b   1.000
_cell.length_c   1.000
_cell.angle_alpha   90.00
_cell.angle_beta   90.00
_cell.angle_gamma   90.00
#
_symmetry.space_group_name_H-M   'P 1'
#
loop_
_entity.id
_entity.type
_entity.pdbx_description
1 polymer ?
#
loop_
_entity_poly.entity_id
_entity_poly.type
_entity_poly.pdbx_seq_one_letter_code
_entity_poly.pdbx_strand_id
1 'polypeptide(L)'
;MPFPLRVRNAAMPFIMLTVLIDMLAIGLIIPVMPVLVGQFSDNPADQAYWYGLVAFSFGIANFLASPVLGALSDRFGRRPVLLLGFFGLGLSFFGTALTPTLWGLVLVRALGGAMQANAAIANAYVADITAPELRAKRFGLLGAMMGVGFIIGPVMGGLLGAVSLRLPFFAAGALAMANLLYGYFVLPESLPVNQRKPFTWRSAHPVSALRALGQLKGVGGLVGVVAFSGLAQFVLYTSWVLYTTFKFGWGPLENGWSMAAVGVVSVVVQGFLMGHLLTWFSPQKLAILGLISSAAAYALWGAATQGWMMFAVIGVNLLGGTVAASVNSLISSAADSHSQGQTLGAVNSLTSLTAVFAPMVAAPLLAMVSHLPQGDWRIGAPFYFCALLQLGSLWLAVLHFKHHQRLSVRRKAL
;
A
#
# COMPACT_ATOMS: atom_id res chain seq x y z
N MET A 1 -7.52 -24.18 26.24
CA MET A 1 -8.34 -25.06 25.36
C MET A 1 -8.39 -24.40 24.00
N PRO A 2 -8.11 -25.07 22.88
CA PRO A 2 -8.32 -24.51 21.56
C PRO A 2 -9.84 -24.28 21.39
N PHE A 3 -10.20 -23.14 20.78
CA PHE A 3 -11.59 -22.81 20.46
C PHE A 3 -12.24 -23.98 19.69
N PRO A 4 -13.50 -24.32 19.95
CA PRO A 4 -14.19 -25.37 19.20
C PRO A 4 -14.18 -25.01 17.70
N LEU A 5 -13.96 -25.99 16.85
CA LEU A 5 -13.82 -25.83 15.38
C LEU A 5 -14.97 -25.02 14.74
N ARG A 6 -16.18 -25.07 15.30
CA ARG A 6 -17.34 -24.28 14.86
C ARG A 6 -17.12 -22.76 15.05
N VAL A 7 -16.53 -22.31 16.15
CA VAL A 7 -16.26 -20.88 16.40
C VAL A 7 -15.14 -20.37 15.49
N ARG A 8 -14.13 -21.20 15.21
CA ARG A 8 -13.02 -20.85 14.29
C ARG A 8 -13.52 -20.67 12.84
N ASN A 9 -14.45 -21.48 12.39
CA ASN A 9 -15.01 -21.37 11.03
C ASN A 9 -15.97 -20.19 10.88
N ALA A 10 -16.71 -19.83 11.92
CA ALA A 10 -17.61 -18.68 11.91
C ALA A 10 -16.88 -17.33 11.94
N ALA A 11 -15.70 -17.24 12.59
CA ALA A 11 -14.93 -16.01 12.69
C ALA A 11 -14.34 -15.55 11.35
N MET A 12 -14.10 -16.47 10.39
CA MET A 12 -13.48 -16.13 9.12
C MET A 12 -14.32 -15.20 8.24
N PRO A 13 -15.61 -15.43 7.96
CA PRO A 13 -16.45 -14.50 7.22
C PRO A 13 -16.51 -13.11 7.87
N PHE A 14 -16.50 -13.07 9.20
CA PHE A 14 -16.54 -11.82 9.95
C PHE A 14 -15.29 -10.96 9.75
N ILE A 15 -14.11 -11.53 9.88
CA ILE A 15 -12.87 -10.76 9.66
C ILE A 15 -12.70 -10.35 8.20
N MET A 16 -13.19 -11.16 7.25
CA MET A 16 -13.18 -10.83 5.83
C MET A 16 -14.07 -9.62 5.52
N LEU A 17 -15.29 -9.60 6.05
CA LEU A 17 -16.19 -8.46 5.89
C LEU A 17 -15.61 -7.20 6.55
N THR A 18 -15.01 -7.34 7.73
CA THR A 18 -14.31 -6.28 8.44
C THR A 18 -13.20 -5.66 7.57
N VAL A 19 -12.36 -6.49 6.95
CA VAL A 19 -11.28 -6.02 6.08
C VAL A 19 -11.81 -5.39 4.79
N LEU A 20 -12.86 -5.94 4.21
CA LEU A 20 -13.51 -5.36 3.03
C LEU A 20 -14.03 -3.94 3.34
N ILE A 21 -14.75 -3.77 4.46
CA ILE A 21 -15.28 -2.46 4.89
C ILE A 21 -14.13 -1.47 5.15
N ASP A 22 -13.04 -1.91 5.79
CA ASP A 22 -11.87 -1.07 6.06
C ASP A 22 -11.23 -0.59 4.76
N MET A 23 -11.05 -1.48 3.79
CA MET A 23 -10.49 -1.14 2.47
C MET A 23 -11.41 -0.26 1.62
N LEU A 24 -12.73 -0.46 1.70
CA LEU A 24 -13.71 0.45 1.09
C LEU A 24 -13.60 1.86 1.67
N ALA A 25 -13.53 1.98 3.00
CA ALA A 25 -13.42 3.27 3.67
C ALA A 25 -12.14 4.02 3.29
N ILE A 26 -11.01 3.31 3.19
CA ILE A 26 -9.75 3.87 2.73
C ILE A 26 -9.83 4.26 1.24
N GLY A 27 -10.37 3.39 0.40
CA GLY A 27 -10.52 3.61 -1.04
C GLY A 27 -11.35 4.84 -1.38
N LEU A 28 -12.43 5.09 -0.62
CA LEU A 28 -13.32 6.25 -0.79
C LEU A 28 -12.59 7.59 -0.78
N ILE A 29 -11.55 7.73 0.04
CA ILE A 29 -10.89 9.02 0.25
C ILE A 29 -9.77 9.32 -0.75
N ILE A 30 -9.20 8.28 -1.39
CA ILE A 30 -8.00 8.43 -2.22
C ILE A 30 -8.18 9.42 -3.37
N PRO A 31 -9.24 9.34 -4.21
CA PRO A 31 -9.42 10.25 -5.34
C PRO A 31 -9.83 11.68 -4.93
N VAL A 32 -10.21 11.89 -3.68
CA VAL A 32 -10.84 13.13 -3.21
C VAL A 32 -9.91 13.95 -2.31
N MET A 33 -9.04 13.30 -1.53
CA MET A 33 -8.18 13.98 -0.57
C MET A 33 -7.30 15.09 -1.19
N PRO A 34 -6.60 14.86 -2.32
CA PRO A 34 -5.77 15.92 -2.92
C PRO A 34 -6.61 17.11 -3.40
N VAL A 35 -7.81 16.84 -3.92
CA VAL A 35 -8.75 17.89 -4.39
C VAL A 35 -9.33 18.68 -3.21
N LEU A 36 -9.65 17.99 -2.09
CA LEU A 36 -10.09 18.66 -0.85
C LEU A 36 -9.03 19.61 -0.31
N VAL A 37 -7.75 19.21 -0.30
CA VAL A 37 -6.63 20.08 0.10
C VAL A 37 -6.59 21.34 -0.77
N GLY A 38 -6.87 21.22 -2.07
CA GLY A 38 -6.92 22.35 -3.00
C GLY A 38 -8.00 23.40 -2.66
N GLN A 39 -9.07 23.03 -1.94
CA GLN A 39 -10.07 24.01 -1.49
C GLN A 39 -9.55 25.02 -0.45
N PHE A 40 -8.45 24.67 0.22
CA PHE A 40 -7.83 25.48 1.28
C PHE A 40 -6.47 26.05 0.86
N SER A 41 -6.06 25.82 -0.39
CA SER A 41 -4.75 26.23 -0.90
C SER A 41 -4.90 27.41 -1.85
N ASP A 42 -3.97 28.37 -1.79
CA ASP A 42 -4.05 29.59 -2.59
C ASP A 42 -3.69 29.36 -4.07
N ASN A 43 -2.86 28.33 -4.33
CA ASN A 43 -2.40 28.00 -5.67
C ASN A 43 -2.04 26.49 -5.78
N PRO A 44 -1.87 25.95 -7.01
CA PRO A 44 -1.54 24.54 -7.20
C PRO A 44 -0.22 24.07 -6.56
N ALA A 45 0.79 24.96 -6.42
CA ALA A 45 2.04 24.62 -5.76
C ALA A 45 1.83 24.40 -4.26
N ASP A 46 1.09 25.29 -3.60
CA ASP A 46 0.71 25.15 -2.19
C ASP A 46 -0.14 23.89 -1.97
N GLN A 47 -1.08 23.63 -2.88
CA GLN A 47 -1.87 22.38 -2.86
C GLN A 47 -0.96 21.15 -2.85
N ALA A 48 0.06 21.09 -3.70
CA ALA A 48 0.99 19.97 -3.77
C ALA A 48 1.77 19.81 -2.45
N TYR A 49 2.31 20.90 -1.90
CA TYR A 49 3.05 20.86 -0.63
C TYR A 49 2.15 20.46 0.55
N TRP A 50 0.96 21.05 0.69
CA TRP A 50 0.04 20.70 1.77
C TRP A 50 -0.46 19.27 1.66
N TYR A 51 -0.78 18.80 0.45
CA TYR A 51 -1.14 17.40 0.25
C TYR A 51 0.03 16.47 0.61
N GLY A 52 1.25 16.81 0.21
CA GLY A 52 2.45 16.07 0.62
C GLY A 52 2.61 16.01 2.14
N LEU A 53 2.40 17.12 2.85
CA LEU A 53 2.47 17.18 4.31
C LEU A 53 1.36 16.34 4.98
N VAL A 54 0.13 16.42 4.47
CA VAL A 54 -1.01 15.62 4.93
C VAL A 54 -0.75 14.12 4.73
N ALA A 55 -0.22 13.71 3.58
CA ALA A 55 0.12 12.32 3.29
C ALA A 55 1.32 11.85 4.13
N PHE A 56 2.35 12.69 4.29
CA PHE A 56 3.51 12.38 5.14
C PHE A 56 3.12 12.24 6.61
N SER A 57 2.27 13.12 7.15
CA SER A 57 1.83 13.05 8.54
C SER A 57 1.10 11.73 8.84
N PHE A 58 0.25 11.28 7.92
CA PHE A 58 -0.40 9.97 8.01
C PHE A 58 0.63 8.83 7.95
N GLY A 59 1.52 8.86 6.96
CA GLY A 59 2.52 7.82 6.74
C GLY A 59 3.48 7.65 7.92
N ILE A 60 4.03 8.75 8.45
CA ILE A 60 4.96 8.70 9.59
C ILE A 60 4.26 8.24 10.87
N ALA A 61 3.04 8.72 11.12
CA ALA A 61 2.25 8.29 12.27
C ALA A 61 1.92 6.79 12.20
N ASN A 62 1.55 6.29 11.01
CA ASN A 62 1.32 4.86 10.77
C ASN A 62 2.60 4.04 10.97
N PHE A 63 3.72 4.46 10.41
CA PHE A 63 5.00 3.77 10.53
C PHE A 63 5.45 3.63 11.99
N LEU A 64 5.29 4.68 12.79
CA LEU A 64 5.68 4.67 14.20
C LEU A 64 4.69 3.89 15.08
N ALA A 65 3.39 4.04 14.83
CA ALA A 65 2.35 3.44 15.66
C ALA A 65 2.05 1.98 15.34
N SER A 66 2.23 1.53 14.09
CA SER A 66 1.86 0.18 13.66
C SER A 66 2.54 -0.94 14.46
N PRO A 67 3.87 -0.90 14.75
CA PRO A 67 4.50 -1.90 15.61
C PRO A 67 4.01 -1.84 17.06
N VAL A 68 3.68 -0.64 17.56
CA VAL A 68 3.12 -0.46 18.92
C VAL A 68 1.74 -1.09 19.01
N LEU A 69 0.85 -0.81 18.04
CA LEU A 69 -0.48 -1.40 17.99
C LEU A 69 -0.42 -2.92 17.80
N GLY A 70 0.55 -3.41 17.00
CA GLY A 70 0.83 -4.84 16.87
C GLY A 70 1.18 -5.48 18.23
N ALA A 71 2.13 -4.90 18.98
CA ALA A 71 2.54 -5.37 20.30
C ALA A 71 1.41 -5.26 21.34
N LEU A 72 0.59 -4.19 21.27
CA LEU A 72 -0.61 -4.06 22.10
C LEU A 72 -1.64 -5.16 21.79
N SER A 73 -1.80 -5.52 20.51
CA SER A 73 -2.70 -6.61 20.10
C SER A 73 -2.22 -7.98 20.58
N ASP A 74 -0.90 -8.19 20.69
CA ASP A 74 -0.31 -9.40 21.28
C ASP A 74 -0.56 -9.47 22.80
N ARG A 75 -0.63 -8.32 23.49
CA ARG A 75 -0.83 -8.25 24.92
C ARG A 75 -2.29 -8.26 25.34
N PHE A 76 -3.13 -7.44 24.71
CA PHE A 76 -4.52 -7.24 25.13
C PHE A 76 -5.52 -8.12 24.35
N GLY A 77 -5.08 -8.71 23.25
CA GLY A 77 -5.91 -9.45 22.30
C GLY A 77 -6.09 -8.70 21.01
N ARG A 78 -6.46 -9.42 19.94
CA ARG A 78 -6.62 -8.85 18.60
C ARG A 78 -7.83 -7.94 18.50
N ARG A 79 -8.97 -8.43 19.02
CA ARG A 79 -10.26 -7.74 18.92
C ARG A 79 -10.25 -6.33 19.54
N PRO A 80 -9.80 -6.08 20.78
CA PRO A 80 -9.82 -4.74 21.37
C PRO A 80 -9.01 -3.72 20.56
N VAL A 81 -7.85 -4.14 20.01
CA VAL A 81 -6.99 -3.24 19.25
C VAL A 81 -7.53 -2.97 17.84
N LEU A 82 -8.19 -3.96 17.19
CA LEU A 82 -8.95 -3.73 15.96
C LEU A 82 -10.08 -2.72 16.17
N LEU A 83 -10.85 -2.86 17.24
CA LEU A 83 -11.95 -1.94 17.58
C LEU A 83 -11.43 -0.51 17.83
N LEU A 84 -10.29 -0.38 18.55
CA LEU A 84 -9.64 0.91 18.73
C LEU A 84 -9.20 1.52 17.40
N GLY A 85 -8.66 0.71 16.48
CA GLY A 85 -8.28 1.12 15.14
C GLY A 85 -9.48 1.65 14.33
N PHE A 86 -10.63 0.94 14.33
CA PHE A 86 -11.84 1.40 13.63
C PHE A 86 -12.42 2.67 14.23
N PHE A 87 -12.42 2.80 15.54
CA PHE A 87 -12.84 4.01 16.23
C PHE A 87 -11.97 5.21 15.84
N GLY A 88 -10.63 5.05 15.92
CA GLY A 88 -9.70 6.11 15.58
C GLY A 88 -9.75 6.51 14.10
N LEU A 89 -9.92 5.55 13.18
CA LEU A 89 -10.11 5.82 11.76
C LEU A 89 -11.43 6.55 11.49
N GLY A 90 -12.53 6.12 12.10
CA GLY A 90 -13.81 6.81 11.96
C GLY A 90 -13.74 8.24 12.45
N LEU A 91 -13.12 8.48 13.60
CA LEU A 91 -12.88 9.82 14.14
C LEU A 91 -12.02 10.67 13.19
N SER A 92 -10.96 10.08 12.61
CA SER A 92 -10.13 10.76 11.61
C SER A 92 -10.92 11.12 10.35
N PHE A 93 -11.79 10.23 9.85
CA PHE A 93 -12.59 10.51 8.65
C PHE A 93 -13.63 11.62 8.91
N PHE A 94 -14.37 11.56 10.00
CA PHE A 94 -15.30 12.65 10.38
C PHE A 94 -14.55 13.95 10.66
N GLY A 95 -13.41 13.89 11.34
CA GLY A 95 -12.55 15.04 11.54
C GLY A 95 -12.08 15.66 10.24
N THR A 96 -11.70 14.85 9.24
CA THR A 96 -11.33 15.30 7.89
C THR A 96 -12.52 15.97 7.18
N ALA A 97 -13.73 15.40 7.32
CA ALA A 97 -14.94 15.98 6.72
C ALA A 97 -15.34 17.33 7.32
N LEU A 98 -15.06 17.54 8.61
CA LEU A 98 -15.54 18.71 9.37
C LEU A 98 -14.49 19.81 9.48
N THR A 99 -13.19 19.50 9.36
CA THR A 99 -12.15 20.52 9.55
C THR A 99 -12.21 21.61 8.49
N PRO A 100 -12.06 22.88 8.90
CA PRO A 100 -12.01 24.02 7.98
C PRO A 100 -10.58 24.47 7.63
N THR A 101 -9.53 23.80 8.12
CA THR A 101 -8.16 24.26 8.02
C THR A 101 -7.17 23.18 7.56
N LEU A 102 -6.12 23.57 6.87
CA LEU A 102 -5.04 22.67 6.43
C LEU A 102 -4.31 22.01 7.61
N TRP A 103 -4.01 22.74 8.67
CA TRP A 103 -3.41 22.18 9.89
C TRP A 103 -4.34 21.18 10.58
N GLY A 104 -5.65 21.44 10.57
CA GLY A 104 -6.63 20.47 11.02
C GLY A 104 -6.59 19.17 10.22
N LEU A 105 -6.45 19.25 8.87
CA LEU A 105 -6.26 18.07 8.02
C LEU A 105 -4.99 17.29 8.40
N VAL A 106 -3.86 17.99 8.62
CA VAL A 106 -2.59 17.35 9.05
C VAL A 106 -2.78 16.60 10.36
N LEU A 107 -3.40 17.22 11.36
CA LEU A 107 -3.61 16.62 12.69
C LEU A 107 -4.54 15.41 12.66
N VAL A 108 -5.69 15.53 11.99
CA VAL A 108 -6.64 14.39 11.91
C VAL A 108 -6.09 13.26 11.04
N ARG A 109 -5.28 13.54 10.05
CA ARG A 109 -4.60 12.52 9.24
C ARG A 109 -3.48 11.84 10.03
N ALA A 110 -2.72 12.57 10.84
CA ALA A 110 -1.76 11.97 11.77
C ALA A 110 -2.46 11.02 12.77
N LEU A 111 -3.60 11.42 13.32
CA LEU A 111 -4.43 10.55 14.17
C LEU A 111 -4.87 9.28 13.42
N GLY A 112 -5.39 9.44 12.20
CA GLY A 112 -5.80 8.30 11.37
C GLY A 112 -4.64 7.34 11.07
N GLY A 113 -3.47 7.88 10.74
CA GLY A 113 -2.25 7.09 10.54
C GLY A 113 -1.84 6.32 11.79
N ALA A 114 -1.86 6.98 12.96
CA ALA A 114 -1.53 6.35 14.24
C ALA A 114 -2.47 5.20 14.61
N MET A 115 -3.72 5.21 14.14
CA MET A 115 -4.72 4.16 14.39
C MET A 115 -4.78 3.09 13.29
N GLN A 116 -4.01 3.23 12.22
CA GLN A 116 -4.07 2.34 11.04
C GLN A 116 -3.13 1.13 11.16
N ALA A 117 -3.45 0.17 12.01
CA ALA A 117 -2.76 -1.12 12.05
C ALA A 117 -3.70 -2.31 11.70
N ASN A 118 -4.91 -2.02 11.24
CA ASN A 118 -5.98 -3.01 11.07
C ASN A 118 -5.60 -4.17 10.14
N ALA A 119 -4.95 -3.89 9.01
CA ALA A 119 -4.52 -4.93 8.07
C ALA A 119 -3.50 -5.89 8.69
N ALA A 120 -2.53 -5.39 9.45
CA ALA A 120 -1.52 -6.22 10.13
C ALA A 120 -2.16 -7.08 11.23
N ILE A 121 -3.06 -6.49 12.02
CA ILE A 121 -3.76 -7.20 13.10
C ILE A 121 -4.76 -8.21 12.53
N ALA A 122 -5.45 -7.90 11.41
CA ALA A 122 -6.33 -8.84 10.72
C ALA A 122 -5.57 -10.05 10.18
N ASN A 123 -4.37 -9.85 9.61
CA ASN A 123 -3.50 -10.96 9.20
C ASN A 123 -3.11 -11.83 10.42
N ALA A 124 -2.73 -11.22 11.55
CA ALA A 124 -2.44 -11.95 12.77
C ALA A 124 -3.67 -12.71 13.29
N TYR A 125 -4.84 -12.08 13.28
CA TYR A 125 -6.12 -12.69 13.63
C TYR A 125 -6.40 -13.96 12.78
N VAL A 126 -6.26 -13.86 11.46
CA VAL A 126 -6.43 -14.98 10.53
C VAL A 126 -5.42 -16.09 10.83
N ALA A 127 -4.16 -15.74 11.13
CA ALA A 127 -3.14 -16.72 11.52
C ALA A 127 -3.50 -17.46 12.81
N ASP A 128 -4.09 -16.76 13.80
CA ASP A 128 -4.48 -17.33 15.10
C ASP A 128 -5.61 -18.37 14.95
N ILE A 129 -6.58 -18.11 14.06
CA ILE A 129 -7.77 -18.98 13.86
C ILE A 129 -7.59 -20.05 12.80
N THR A 130 -6.46 -20.06 12.06
CA THR A 130 -6.26 -20.92 10.89
C THR A 130 -5.14 -21.93 11.10
N ALA A 131 -5.42 -23.22 10.81
CA ALA A 131 -4.38 -24.25 10.80
C ALA A 131 -3.30 -23.94 9.75
N PRO A 132 -2.01 -24.28 10.00
CA PRO A 132 -0.88 -23.92 9.15
C PRO A 132 -1.09 -24.26 7.67
N GLU A 133 -1.69 -25.41 7.37
CA GLU A 133 -1.91 -25.96 6.03
C GLU A 133 -2.93 -25.12 5.22
N LEU A 134 -3.84 -24.43 5.90
CA LEU A 134 -4.89 -23.62 5.28
C LEU A 134 -4.55 -22.12 5.25
N ARG A 135 -3.47 -21.69 5.88
CA ARG A 135 -3.10 -20.26 6.00
C ARG A 135 -2.96 -19.59 4.65
N ALA A 136 -2.26 -20.21 3.71
CA ALA A 136 -2.05 -19.64 2.37
C ALA A 136 -3.39 -19.35 1.67
N LYS A 137 -4.35 -20.30 1.72
CA LYS A 137 -5.69 -20.11 1.15
C LYS A 137 -6.46 -18.98 1.84
N ARG A 138 -6.38 -18.88 3.17
CA ARG A 138 -7.09 -17.84 3.95
C ARG A 138 -6.50 -16.45 3.76
N PHE A 139 -5.18 -16.33 3.69
CA PHE A 139 -4.52 -15.06 3.35
C PHE A 139 -4.82 -14.63 1.91
N GLY A 140 -4.87 -15.57 0.96
CA GLY A 140 -5.31 -15.27 -0.41
C GLY A 140 -6.72 -14.70 -0.46
N LEU A 141 -7.65 -15.26 0.33
CA LEU A 141 -9.02 -14.78 0.41
C LEU A 141 -9.11 -13.39 1.09
N LEU A 142 -8.29 -13.15 2.12
CA LEU A 142 -8.18 -11.83 2.75
C LEU A 142 -7.65 -10.79 1.75
N GLY A 143 -6.63 -11.15 0.98
CA GLY A 143 -6.09 -10.31 -0.10
C GLY A 143 -7.13 -10.02 -1.19
N ALA A 144 -8.00 -10.99 -1.52
CA ALA A 144 -9.09 -10.77 -2.46
C ALA A 144 -10.11 -9.74 -1.92
N MET A 145 -10.45 -9.80 -0.63
CA MET A 145 -11.33 -8.79 -0.01
C MET A 145 -10.70 -7.39 -0.03
N MET A 146 -9.39 -7.31 0.26
CA MET A 146 -8.64 -6.05 0.13
C MET A 146 -8.69 -5.51 -1.32
N GLY A 147 -8.48 -6.39 -2.31
CA GLY A 147 -8.54 -6.03 -3.73
C GLY A 147 -9.92 -5.53 -4.16
N VAL A 148 -11.00 -6.20 -3.76
CA VAL A 148 -12.38 -5.78 -4.04
C VAL A 148 -12.66 -4.41 -3.42
N GLY A 149 -12.27 -4.19 -2.17
CA GLY A 149 -12.41 -2.90 -1.50
C GLY A 149 -11.64 -1.80 -2.22
N PHE A 150 -10.44 -2.09 -2.69
CA PHE A 150 -9.60 -1.14 -3.43
C PHE A 150 -10.11 -0.83 -4.85
N ILE A 151 -10.92 -1.69 -5.46
CA ILE A 151 -11.60 -1.42 -6.73
C ILE A 151 -12.85 -0.57 -6.51
N ILE A 152 -13.72 -1.00 -5.60
CA ILE A 152 -15.03 -0.37 -5.37
C ILE A 152 -14.88 0.98 -4.65
N GLY A 153 -13.96 1.06 -3.69
CA GLY A 153 -13.75 2.26 -2.86
C GLY A 153 -13.51 3.53 -3.68
N PRO A 154 -12.49 3.58 -4.55
CA PRO A 154 -12.22 4.76 -5.36
C PRO A 154 -13.35 5.14 -6.32
N VAL A 155 -14.08 4.18 -6.90
CA VAL A 155 -15.26 4.47 -7.72
C VAL A 155 -16.34 5.18 -6.90
N MET A 156 -16.69 4.60 -5.75
CA MET A 156 -17.65 5.23 -4.83
C MET A 156 -17.15 6.60 -4.34
N GLY A 157 -15.86 6.70 -4.04
CA GLY A 157 -15.22 7.96 -3.66
C GLY A 157 -15.30 9.01 -4.74
N GLY A 158 -15.06 8.63 -6.00
CA GLY A 158 -15.22 9.48 -7.17
C GLY A 158 -16.66 9.95 -7.37
N LEU A 159 -17.62 9.03 -7.30
CA LEU A 159 -19.06 9.35 -7.44
C LEU A 159 -19.55 10.30 -6.34
N LEU A 160 -19.25 10.00 -5.08
CA LEU A 160 -19.63 10.85 -3.95
C LEU A 160 -18.87 12.18 -3.97
N GLY A 161 -17.59 12.15 -4.35
CA GLY A 161 -16.73 13.33 -4.47
C GLY A 161 -17.15 14.29 -5.57
N ALA A 162 -17.79 13.80 -6.64
CA ALA A 162 -18.39 14.62 -7.68
C ALA A 162 -19.61 15.42 -7.18
N VAL A 163 -20.32 14.91 -6.17
CA VAL A 163 -21.43 15.63 -5.52
C VAL A 163 -20.90 16.62 -4.48
N SER A 164 -20.02 16.17 -3.59
CA SER A 164 -19.35 17.01 -2.59
C SER A 164 -18.06 16.36 -2.13
N LEU A 165 -16.96 17.12 -2.08
CA LEU A 165 -15.65 16.61 -1.65
C LEU A 165 -15.62 16.11 -0.20
N ARG A 166 -16.60 16.46 0.62
CA ARG A 166 -16.72 16.03 2.02
C ARG A 166 -17.53 14.74 2.20
N LEU A 167 -18.43 14.41 1.25
CA LEU A 167 -19.28 13.22 1.33
C LEU A 167 -18.51 11.89 1.44
N PRO A 168 -17.43 11.64 0.68
CA PRO A 168 -16.65 10.43 0.81
C PRO A 168 -16.09 10.22 2.22
N PHE A 169 -15.71 11.28 2.90
CA PHE A 169 -15.18 11.22 4.28
C PHE A 169 -16.28 10.90 5.30
N PHE A 170 -17.49 11.47 5.14
CA PHE A 170 -18.64 11.08 5.95
C PHE A 170 -19.01 9.61 5.73
N ALA A 171 -19.03 9.16 4.47
CA ALA A 171 -19.32 7.77 4.13
C ALA A 171 -18.25 6.81 4.71
N ALA A 172 -16.96 7.16 4.56
CA ALA A 172 -15.86 6.38 5.14
C ALA A 172 -15.93 6.33 6.67
N GLY A 173 -16.26 7.47 7.32
CA GLY A 173 -16.47 7.54 8.76
C GLY A 173 -17.63 6.66 9.22
N ALA A 174 -18.76 6.71 8.50
CA ALA A 174 -19.93 5.87 8.77
C ALA A 174 -19.61 4.37 8.59
N LEU A 175 -18.87 3.99 7.54
CA LEU A 175 -18.41 2.62 7.33
C LEU A 175 -17.47 2.16 8.44
N ALA A 176 -16.52 3.01 8.89
CA ALA A 176 -15.62 2.68 9.98
C ALA A 176 -16.39 2.49 11.30
N MET A 177 -17.39 3.32 11.59
CA MET A 177 -18.26 3.15 12.76
C MET A 177 -19.16 1.93 12.65
N ALA A 178 -19.71 1.63 11.47
CA ALA A 178 -20.45 0.40 11.23
C ALA A 178 -19.55 -0.83 11.45
N ASN A 179 -18.29 -0.78 11.00
CA ASN A 179 -17.31 -1.83 11.22
C ASN A 179 -16.93 -1.98 12.70
N LEU A 180 -16.82 -0.87 13.44
CA LEU A 180 -16.65 -0.86 14.89
C LEU A 180 -17.80 -1.58 15.60
N LEU A 181 -19.05 -1.20 15.28
CA LEU A 181 -20.24 -1.81 15.87
C LEU A 181 -20.34 -3.30 15.50
N TYR A 182 -20.14 -3.64 14.25
CA TYR A 182 -20.10 -5.02 13.77
C TYR A 182 -19.04 -5.84 14.51
N GLY A 183 -17.80 -5.33 14.59
CA GLY A 183 -16.72 -5.99 15.32
C GLY A 183 -16.99 -6.10 16.82
N TYR A 184 -17.66 -5.09 17.40
CA TYR A 184 -18.02 -5.12 18.82
C TYR A 184 -19.04 -6.22 19.14
N PHE A 185 -20.08 -6.40 18.31
CA PHE A 185 -21.13 -7.38 18.58
C PHE A 185 -20.81 -8.79 18.05
N VAL A 186 -20.04 -8.90 16.99
CA VAL A 186 -19.94 -10.15 16.21
C VAL A 186 -18.54 -10.76 16.19
N LEU A 187 -17.46 -9.95 16.22
CA LEU A 187 -16.09 -10.45 16.10
C LEU A 187 -15.63 -11.07 17.43
N PRO A 188 -15.37 -12.41 17.51
CA PRO A 188 -14.81 -13.03 18.69
C PRO A 188 -13.33 -12.67 18.88
N GLU A 189 -12.79 -12.84 20.10
CA GLU A 189 -11.35 -12.73 20.33
C GLU A 189 -10.62 -13.95 19.75
N SER A 190 -9.52 -13.73 18.98
CA SER A 190 -8.74 -14.82 18.40
C SER A 190 -7.57 -15.28 19.26
N LEU A 191 -7.04 -14.40 20.12
CA LEU A 191 -5.86 -14.66 20.92
C LEU A 191 -6.23 -15.01 22.37
N PRO A 192 -6.16 -16.30 22.77
CA PRO A 192 -6.45 -16.72 24.15
C PRO A 192 -5.52 -16.05 25.17
N VAL A 193 -6.00 -15.82 26.37
CA VAL A 193 -5.26 -15.11 27.44
C VAL A 193 -3.91 -15.77 27.75
N ASN A 194 -3.84 -17.10 27.73
CA ASN A 194 -2.63 -17.88 27.97
C ASN A 194 -1.57 -17.80 26.84
N GLN A 195 -1.93 -17.28 25.66
CA GLN A 195 -1.01 -17.09 24.53
C GLN A 195 -0.59 -15.63 24.36
N ARG A 196 -1.09 -14.73 25.20
CA ARG A 196 -0.75 -13.31 25.17
C ARG A 196 0.69 -13.08 25.62
N LYS A 197 1.39 -12.16 24.93
CA LYS A 197 2.76 -11.82 25.24
C LYS A 197 2.84 -10.51 26.03
N PRO A 198 3.77 -10.37 26.96
CA PRO A 198 3.98 -9.09 27.63
C PRO A 198 4.42 -8.02 26.62
N PHE A 199 3.94 -6.80 26.80
CA PHE A 199 4.38 -5.65 25.99
C PHE A 199 5.84 -5.32 26.35
N THR A 200 6.68 -5.19 25.33
CA THR A 200 8.07 -4.72 25.47
C THR A 200 8.34 -3.65 24.42
N TRP A 201 8.95 -2.54 24.81
CA TRP A 201 9.36 -1.49 23.87
C TRP A 201 10.30 -1.99 22.77
N ARG A 202 11.07 -3.03 23.05
CA ARG A 202 11.98 -3.64 22.09
C ARG A 202 11.23 -4.34 20.95
N SER A 203 10.07 -4.94 21.22
CA SER A 203 9.22 -5.57 20.19
C SER A 203 8.41 -4.54 19.39
N ALA A 204 8.19 -3.37 19.96
CA ALA A 204 7.42 -2.27 19.37
C ALA A 204 8.29 -1.27 18.57
N HIS A 205 9.60 -1.52 18.42
CA HIS A 205 10.51 -0.55 17.80
C HIS A 205 10.57 -0.73 16.28
N PRO A 206 10.16 0.28 15.47
CA PRO A 206 10.06 0.15 14.01
C PRO A 206 11.42 -0.07 13.32
N VAL A 207 12.51 0.43 13.89
CA VAL A 207 13.88 0.32 13.34
C VAL A 207 14.49 -1.08 13.53
N SER A 208 13.96 -1.90 14.43
CA SER A 208 14.50 -3.25 14.68
C SER A 208 14.42 -4.15 13.44
N ALA A 209 13.33 -4.04 12.67
CA ALA A 209 13.15 -4.77 11.43
C ALA A 209 14.10 -4.29 10.31
N LEU A 210 14.42 -2.99 10.25
CA LEU A 210 15.38 -2.45 9.28
C LEU A 210 16.81 -2.93 9.54
N ARG A 211 17.22 -3.12 10.80
CA ARG A 211 18.53 -3.69 11.13
C ARG A 211 18.70 -5.11 10.61
N ALA A 212 17.63 -5.88 10.56
CA ALA A 212 17.65 -7.24 10.02
C ALA A 212 17.99 -7.27 8.51
N LEU A 213 17.61 -6.22 7.73
CA LEU A 213 17.99 -6.11 6.32
C LEU A 213 19.50 -6.04 6.10
N GLY A 214 20.23 -5.33 6.96
CA GLY A 214 21.69 -5.21 6.88
C GLY A 214 22.44 -6.53 7.16
N GLN A 215 21.77 -7.49 7.79
CA GLN A 215 22.36 -8.80 8.12
C GLN A 215 22.13 -9.87 7.03
N LEU A 216 21.28 -9.58 6.03
CA LEU A 216 20.98 -10.50 4.93
C LEU A 216 22.17 -10.54 3.94
N LYS A 217 22.98 -11.57 4.04
CA LYS A 217 24.10 -11.81 3.09
C LYS A 217 23.57 -12.26 1.73
N GLY A 218 24.09 -11.69 0.64
CA GLY A 218 23.79 -12.13 -0.72
C GLY A 218 22.53 -11.55 -1.37
N VAL A 219 21.70 -10.78 -0.67
CA VAL A 219 20.46 -10.17 -1.22
C VAL A 219 20.49 -8.64 -1.32
N GLY A 220 21.63 -8.00 -1.04
CA GLY A 220 21.76 -6.54 -1.01
C GLY A 220 21.27 -5.84 -2.28
N GLY A 221 21.54 -6.42 -3.46
CA GLY A 221 21.04 -5.89 -4.73
C GLY A 221 19.51 -5.94 -4.82
N LEU A 222 18.86 -7.01 -4.35
CA LEU A 222 17.40 -7.14 -4.36
C LEU A 222 16.75 -6.21 -3.33
N VAL A 223 17.40 -5.95 -2.20
CA VAL A 223 16.94 -4.94 -1.23
C VAL A 223 16.94 -3.54 -1.87
N GLY A 224 17.97 -3.21 -2.66
CA GLY A 224 18.02 -1.99 -3.46
C GLY A 224 16.87 -1.92 -4.48
N VAL A 225 16.56 -3.02 -5.16
CA VAL A 225 15.41 -3.11 -6.08
C VAL A 225 14.10 -2.81 -5.34
N VAL A 226 13.89 -3.39 -4.15
CA VAL A 226 12.70 -3.10 -3.33
C VAL A 226 12.63 -1.63 -2.96
N ALA A 227 13.74 -1.02 -2.55
CA ALA A 227 13.78 0.39 -2.14
C ALA A 227 13.43 1.33 -3.30
N PHE A 228 14.12 1.20 -4.44
CA PHE A 228 13.89 2.07 -5.60
C PHE A 228 12.51 1.84 -6.23
N SER A 229 12.12 0.58 -6.45
CA SER A 229 10.82 0.25 -7.03
C SER A 229 9.66 0.60 -6.11
N GLY A 230 9.82 0.39 -4.78
CA GLY A 230 8.86 0.80 -3.77
C GLY A 230 8.70 2.33 -3.72
N LEU A 231 9.81 3.07 -3.73
CA LEU A 231 9.77 4.54 -3.76
C LEU A 231 9.07 5.04 -5.04
N ALA A 232 9.42 4.50 -6.21
CA ALA A 232 8.77 4.84 -7.47
C ALA A 232 7.26 4.60 -7.42
N GLN A 233 6.83 3.45 -6.89
CA GLN A 233 5.43 3.09 -6.74
C GLN A 233 4.65 4.06 -5.84
N PHE A 234 5.21 4.42 -4.67
CA PHE A 234 4.52 5.32 -3.75
C PHE A 234 4.58 6.78 -4.19
N VAL A 235 5.65 7.23 -4.87
CA VAL A 235 5.69 8.55 -5.53
C VAL A 235 4.61 8.63 -6.61
N LEU A 236 4.47 7.57 -7.44
CA LEU A 236 3.42 7.46 -8.43
C LEU A 236 2.03 7.60 -7.79
N TYR A 237 1.72 6.83 -6.75
CA TYR A 237 0.42 6.86 -6.07
C TYR A 237 0.14 8.22 -5.45
N THR A 238 1.13 8.86 -4.83
CA THR A 238 0.98 10.19 -4.24
C THR A 238 0.76 11.25 -5.32
N SER A 239 1.42 11.12 -6.48
CA SER A 239 1.34 12.11 -7.55
C SER A 239 0.11 11.95 -8.44
N TRP A 240 -0.52 10.76 -8.52
CA TRP A 240 -1.50 10.40 -9.52
C TRP A 240 -2.65 11.42 -9.66
N VAL A 241 -3.35 11.69 -8.56
CA VAL A 241 -4.55 12.55 -8.58
C VAL A 241 -4.19 13.99 -8.93
N LEU A 242 -3.14 14.57 -8.30
CA LEU A 242 -2.74 15.95 -8.60
C LEU A 242 -2.19 16.08 -10.01
N TYR A 243 -1.40 15.12 -10.48
CA TYR A 243 -0.89 15.10 -11.85
C TYR A 243 -2.02 15.10 -12.88
N THR A 244 -3.01 14.20 -12.72
CA THR A 244 -4.14 14.11 -13.65
C THR A 244 -5.05 15.32 -13.58
N THR A 245 -5.20 15.91 -12.40
CA THR A 245 -5.92 17.17 -12.21
C THR A 245 -5.20 18.32 -12.91
N PHE A 246 -3.88 18.48 -12.71
CA PHE A 246 -3.10 19.57 -13.31
C PHE A 246 -2.99 19.43 -14.85
N LYS A 247 -2.82 18.20 -15.35
CA LYS A 247 -2.55 17.95 -16.76
C LYS A 247 -3.80 17.84 -17.62
N PHE A 248 -4.84 17.17 -17.10
CA PHE A 248 -6.05 16.85 -17.87
C PHE A 248 -7.32 17.49 -17.29
N GLY A 249 -7.24 18.19 -16.16
CA GLY A 249 -8.42 18.75 -15.48
C GLY A 249 -9.34 17.68 -14.86
N TRP A 250 -8.81 16.48 -14.56
CA TRP A 250 -9.61 15.41 -13.98
C TRP A 250 -10.11 15.76 -12.58
N GLY A 251 -11.38 15.43 -12.35
CA GLY A 251 -12.01 15.50 -11.04
C GLY A 251 -11.93 14.16 -10.28
N PRO A 252 -12.64 14.09 -9.14
CA PRO A 252 -12.72 12.86 -8.35
C PRO A 252 -13.26 11.65 -9.12
N LEU A 253 -14.20 11.87 -10.05
CA LEU A 253 -14.86 10.79 -10.79
C LEU A 253 -13.90 10.06 -11.73
N GLU A 254 -13.17 10.80 -12.59
CA GLU A 254 -12.20 10.23 -13.52
C GLU A 254 -11.05 9.55 -12.76
N ASN A 255 -10.59 10.17 -11.68
CA ASN A 255 -9.59 9.58 -10.79
C ASN A 255 -10.09 8.28 -10.14
N GLY A 256 -11.35 8.24 -9.69
CA GLY A 256 -11.97 7.04 -9.15
C GLY A 256 -11.98 5.88 -10.16
N TRP A 257 -12.39 6.12 -11.39
CA TRP A 257 -12.37 5.12 -12.46
C TRP A 257 -10.97 4.66 -12.84
N SER A 258 -10.00 5.57 -12.91
CA SER A 258 -8.61 5.19 -13.21
C SER A 258 -8.00 4.28 -12.15
N MET A 259 -8.27 4.53 -10.88
CA MET A 259 -7.84 3.69 -9.77
C MET A 259 -8.54 2.32 -9.78
N ALA A 260 -9.82 2.28 -10.12
CA ALA A 260 -10.53 1.01 -10.30
C ALA A 260 -9.92 0.20 -11.44
N ALA A 261 -9.57 0.83 -12.56
CA ALA A 261 -8.87 0.15 -13.67
C ALA A 261 -7.54 -0.47 -13.23
N VAL A 262 -6.73 0.26 -12.43
CA VAL A 262 -5.50 -0.28 -11.81
C VAL A 262 -5.83 -1.47 -10.91
N GLY A 263 -6.87 -1.37 -10.09
CA GLY A 263 -7.32 -2.46 -9.23
C GLY A 263 -7.73 -3.71 -10.01
N VAL A 264 -8.53 -3.56 -11.07
CA VAL A 264 -8.93 -4.66 -11.95
C VAL A 264 -7.71 -5.33 -12.59
N VAL A 265 -6.79 -4.54 -13.15
CA VAL A 265 -5.53 -5.06 -13.73
C VAL A 265 -4.71 -5.81 -12.68
N SER A 266 -4.62 -5.29 -11.44
CA SER A 266 -3.93 -5.98 -10.35
C SER A 266 -4.53 -7.33 -10.04
N VAL A 267 -5.87 -7.44 -9.98
CA VAL A 267 -6.57 -8.71 -9.75
C VAL A 267 -6.34 -9.69 -10.91
N VAL A 268 -6.41 -9.22 -12.14
CA VAL A 268 -6.15 -10.05 -13.33
C VAL A 268 -4.71 -10.58 -13.32
N VAL A 269 -3.73 -9.70 -13.05
CA VAL A 269 -2.32 -10.10 -13.03
C VAL A 269 -2.01 -11.06 -11.89
N GLN A 270 -2.41 -10.73 -10.66
CA GLN A 270 -2.06 -11.54 -9.48
C GLN A 270 -2.92 -12.80 -9.35
N GLY A 271 -4.22 -12.71 -9.72
CA GLY A 271 -5.15 -13.82 -9.57
C GLY A 271 -5.09 -14.85 -10.70
N PHE A 272 -4.83 -14.40 -11.92
CA PHE A 272 -4.92 -15.28 -13.10
C PHE A 272 -3.61 -15.37 -13.88
N LEU A 273 -2.94 -14.24 -14.13
CA LEU A 273 -1.82 -14.22 -15.06
C LEU A 273 -0.51 -14.71 -14.41
N MET A 274 -0.27 -14.39 -13.15
CA MET A 274 0.97 -14.73 -12.45
C MET A 274 1.27 -16.22 -12.44
N GLY A 275 0.26 -17.06 -12.20
CA GLY A 275 0.39 -18.52 -12.23
C GLY A 275 0.86 -19.03 -13.60
N HIS A 276 0.26 -18.53 -14.69
CA HIS A 276 0.64 -18.89 -16.06
C HIS A 276 2.02 -18.37 -16.44
N LEU A 277 2.33 -17.12 -16.08
CA LEU A 277 3.66 -16.54 -16.39
C LEU A 277 4.80 -17.31 -15.73
N LEU A 278 4.61 -17.83 -14.52
CA LEU A 278 5.60 -18.62 -13.80
C LEU A 278 5.84 -20.01 -14.43
N THR A 279 4.95 -20.53 -15.30
CA THR A 279 5.21 -21.75 -16.06
C THR A 279 6.16 -21.50 -17.23
N TRP A 280 6.20 -20.27 -17.77
CA TRP A 280 7.01 -19.92 -18.95
C TRP A 280 8.28 -19.16 -18.60
N PHE A 281 8.26 -18.38 -17.52
CA PHE A 281 9.35 -17.50 -17.13
C PHE A 281 9.80 -17.77 -15.70
N SER A 282 11.12 -17.74 -15.48
CA SER A 282 11.65 -17.76 -14.12
C SER A 282 11.32 -16.44 -13.38
N PRO A 283 11.27 -16.44 -12.03
CA PRO A 283 11.05 -15.23 -11.25
C PRO A 283 12.05 -14.10 -11.57
N GLN A 284 13.31 -14.45 -11.90
CA GLN A 284 14.32 -13.47 -12.30
C GLN A 284 13.94 -12.77 -13.62
N LYS A 285 13.49 -13.53 -14.64
CA LYS A 285 13.06 -12.99 -15.91
C LYS A 285 11.81 -12.12 -15.76
N LEU A 286 10.83 -12.58 -14.94
CA LEU A 286 9.63 -11.81 -14.66
C LEU A 286 9.94 -10.49 -13.93
N ALA A 287 10.87 -10.49 -12.97
CA ALA A 287 11.29 -9.26 -12.30
C ALA A 287 11.90 -8.26 -13.32
N ILE A 288 12.79 -8.73 -14.21
CA ILE A 288 13.40 -7.86 -15.25
C ILE A 288 12.35 -7.33 -16.21
N LEU A 289 11.49 -8.20 -16.78
CA LEU A 289 10.45 -7.79 -17.73
C LEU A 289 9.43 -6.83 -17.07
N GLY A 290 9.06 -7.09 -15.81
CA GLY A 290 8.19 -6.22 -15.04
C GLY A 290 8.81 -4.84 -14.78
N LEU A 291 10.10 -4.76 -14.45
CA LEU A 291 10.82 -3.50 -14.26
C LEU A 291 10.91 -2.69 -15.56
N ILE A 292 11.17 -3.35 -16.69
CA ILE A 292 11.18 -2.71 -18.03
C ILE A 292 9.78 -2.17 -18.35
N SER A 293 8.74 -3.00 -18.17
CA SER A 293 7.35 -2.62 -18.40
C SER A 293 6.94 -1.42 -17.54
N SER A 294 7.27 -1.44 -16.25
CA SER A 294 6.97 -0.34 -15.32
C SER A 294 7.72 0.95 -15.69
N ALA A 295 9.01 0.86 -16.03
CA ALA A 295 9.79 2.03 -16.46
C ALA A 295 9.19 2.67 -17.72
N ALA A 296 8.83 1.85 -18.71
CA ALA A 296 8.18 2.31 -19.94
C ALA A 296 6.80 2.92 -19.65
N ALA A 297 5.97 2.25 -18.84
CA ALA A 297 4.65 2.75 -18.46
C ALA A 297 4.72 4.09 -17.75
N TYR A 298 5.65 4.26 -16.82
CA TYR A 298 5.81 5.53 -16.08
C TYR A 298 6.25 6.66 -17.02
N ALA A 299 7.18 6.39 -17.94
CA ALA A 299 7.56 7.38 -18.94
C ALA A 299 6.38 7.74 -19.86
N LEU A 300 5.59 6.74 -20.31
CA LEU A 300 4.40 6.95 -21.16
C LEU A 300 3.30 7.74 -20.42
N TRP A 301 3.04 7.46 -19.15
CA TRP A 301 2.11 8.26 -18.35
C TRP A 301 2.58 9.71 -18.22
N GLY A 302 3.88 9.96 -17.97
CA GLY A 302 4.44 11.30 -17.95
C GLY A 302 4.29 12.05 -19.28
N ALA A 303 4.46 11.34 -20.41
CA ALA A 303 4.36 11.89 -21.77
C ALA A 303 2.92 11.95 -22.30
N ALA A 304 1.93 11.36 -21.63
CA ALA A 304 0.55 11.31 -22.08
C ALA A 304 0.00 12.73 -22.34
N THR A 305 -0.62 12.92 -23.49
CA THR A 305 -1.21 14.21 -23.91
C THR A 305 -2.72 14.25 -23.74
N GLN A 306 -3.34 13.08 -23.62
CA GLN A 306 -4.80 12.94 -23.46
C GLN A 306 -5.14 11.96 -22.34
N GLY A 307 -6.24 12.21 -21.63
CA GLY A 307 -6.64 11.42 -20.46
C GLY A 307 -6.88 9.94 -20.75
N TRP A 308 -7.43 9.56 -21.91
CA TRP A 308 -7.63 8.16 -22.27
C TRP A 308 -6.33 7.34 -22.34
N MET A 309 -5.20 8.00 -22.64
CA MET A 309 -3.87 7.34 -22.69
C MET A 309 -3.49 6.79 -21.31
N MET A 310 -3.95 7.42 -20.22
CA MET A 310 -3.74 6.91 -18.86
C MET A 310 -4.31 5.49 -18.72
N PHE A 311 -5.55 5.28 -19.19
CA PHE A 311 -6.21 3.97 -19.17
C PHE A 311 -5.54 2.96 -20.09
N ALA A 312 -5.15 3.39 -21.30
CA ALA A 312 -4.45 2.52 -22.26
C ALA A 312 -3.15 1.98 -21.66
N VAL A 313 -2.34 2.84 -21.04
CA VAL A 313 -1.07 2.44 -20.41
C VAL A 313 -1.31 1.54 -19.19
N ILE A 314 -2.39 1.75 -18.38
CA ILE A 314 -2.79 0.82 -17.32
C ILE A 314 -3.01 -0.57 -17.91
N GLY A 315 -3.75 -0.68 -19.03
CA GLY A 315 -4.06 -1.95 -19.72
C GLY A 315 -2.82 -2.65 -20.31
N VAL A 316 -1.80 -1.91 -20.70
CA VAL A 316 -0.56 -2.48 -21.27
C VAL A 316 0.47 -2.85 -20.20
N ASN A 317 0.47 -2.18 -19.04
CA ASN A 317 1.45 -2.40 -17.96
C ASN A 317 1.15 -3.64 -17.09
N LEU A 318 0.72 -4.74 -17.72
CA LEU A 318 0.39 -6.00 -17.01
C LEU A 318 1.62 -6.59 -16.31
N LEU A 319 2.77 -6.58 -16.96
CA LEU A 319 4.00 -7.16 -16.42
C LEU A 319 4.55 -6.36 -15.23
N GLY A 320 4.28 -5.05 -15.15
CA GLY A 320 4.66 -4.24 -13.99
C GLY A 320 4.10 -4.77 -12.68
N GLY A 321 2.89 -5.33 -12.69
CA GLY A 321 2.27 -5.97 -11.52
C GLY A 321 3.00 -7.22 -11.00
N THR A 322 3.94 -7.80 -11.75
CA THR A 322 4.67 -9.00 -11.34
C THR A 322 5.94 -8.70 -10.52
N VAL A 323 6.43 -7.45 -10.52
CA VAL A 323 7.73 -7.06 -9.91
C VAL A 323 7.77 -7.42 -8.43
N ALA A 324 6.82 -6.93 -7.64
CA ALA A 324 6.83 -7.13 -6.18
C ALA A 324 6.77 -8.62 -5.81
N ALA A 325 5.89 -9.39 -6.45
CA ALA A 325 5.74 -10.81 -6.18
C ALA A 325 7.02 -11.60 -6.56
N SER A 326 7.61 -11.29 -7.72
CA SER A 326 8.83 -11.95 -8.19
C SER A 326 10.04 -11.63 -7.29
N VAL A 327 10.23 -10.36 -6.92
CA VAL A 327 11.34 -9.94 -6.04
C VAL A 327 11.18 -10.52 -4.64
N ASN A 328 9.98 -10.49 -4.06
CA ASN A 328 9.69 -11.09 -2.75
C ASN A 328 9.94 -12.61 -2.75
N SER A 329 9.56 -13.30 -3.82
CA SER A 329 9.86 -14.74 -3.99
C SER A 329 11.36 -15.01 -4.02
N LEU A 330 12.14 -14.20 -4.75
CA LEU A 330 13.60 -14.33 -4.83
C LEU A 330 14.29 -14.06 -3.50
N ILE A 331 13.87 -13.03 -2.78
CA ILE A 331 14.39 -12.71 -1.44
C ILE A 331 14.03 -13.83 -0.45
N SER A 332 12.79 -14.31 -0.48
CA SER A 332 12.32 -15.39 0.39
C SER A 332 13.08 -16.69 0.16
N SER A 333 13.35 -17.04 -1.12
CA SER A 333 14.11 -18.27 -1.46
C SER A 333 15.61 -18.19 -1.16
N ALA A 334 16.15 -16.97 -1.02
CA ALA A 334 17.55 -16.76 -0.61
C ALA A 334 17.74 -16.75 0.92
N ALA A 335 16.66 -16.67 1.69
CA ALA A 335 16.70 -16.71 3.15
C ALA A 335 16.58 -18.14 3.66
N ASP A 336 17.27 -18.45 4.77
CA ASP A 336 17.11 -19.74 5.46
C ASP A 336 15.67 -19.91 5.95
N SER A 337 15.17 -21.15 5.98
CA SER A 337 13.79 -21.47 6.40
C SER A 337 13.42 -20.90 7.78
N HIS A 338 14.38 -20.79 8.69
CA HIS A 338 14.18 -20.20 10.02
C HIS A 338 14.15 -18.67 10.03
N SER A 339 14.69 -18.00 9.01
CA SER A 339 14.79 -16.53 8.92
C SER A 339 13.83 -15.90 7.91
N GLN A 340 13.06 -16.69 7.15
CA GLN A 340 12.13 -16.19 6.11
C GLN A 340 11.14 -15.14 6.63
N GLY A 341 10.51 -15.40 7.79
CA GLY A 341 9.55 -14.45 8.38
C GLY A 341 10.21 -13.12 8.76
N GLN A 342 11.42 -13.18 9.31
CA GLN A 342 12.20 -11.98 9.67
C GLN A 342 12.61 -11.20 8.41
N THR A 343 13.03 -11.90 7.37
CA THR A 343 13.43 -11.33 6.08
C THR A 343 12.25 -10.60 5.40
N LEU A 344 11.10 -11.26 5.29
CA LEU A 344 9.90 -10.64 4.72
C LEU A 344 9.37 -9.48 5.58
N GLY A 345 9.45 -9.60 6.89
CA GLY A 345 9.14 -8.49 7.81
C GLY A 345 10.05 -7.28 7.58
N ALA A 346 11.34 -7.52 7.36
CA ALA A 346 12.31 -6.47 7.06
C ALA A 346 12.06 -5.81 5.69
N VAL A 347 11.69 -6.58 4.66
CA VAL A 347 11.26 -6.06 3.34
C VAL A 347 10.00 -5.20 3.47
N ASN A 348 9.00 -5.66 4.23
CA ASN A 348 7.78 -4.88 4.47
C ASN A 348 8.07 -3.56 5.22
N SER A 349 9.01 -3.56 6.16
CA SER A 349 9.43 -2.34 6.86
C SER A 349 10.12 -1.34 5.93
N LEU A 350 10.95 -1.83 4.99
CA LEU A 350 11.56 -1.00 3.96
C LEU A 350 10.48 -0.39 3.03
N THR A 351 9.53 -1.20 2.60
CA THR A 351 8.39 -0.75 1.77
C THR A 351 7.56 0.32 2.50
N SER A 352 7.30 0.13 3.79
CA SER A 352 6.61 1.14 4.61
C SER A 352 7.40 2.44 4.72
N LEU A 353 8.73 2.35 4.83
CA LEU A 353 9.60 3.52 4.87
C LEU A 353 9.56 4.28 3.53
N THR A 354 9.57 3.59 2.39
CA THR A 354 9.43 4.25 1.08
C THR A 354 8.07 4.95 0.95
N ALA A 355 7.00 4.39 1.51
CA ALA A 355 5.68 5.04 1.54
C ALA A 355 5.67 6.34 2.37
N VAL A 356 6.43 6.38 3.48
CA VAL A 356 6.57 7.59 4.31
C VAL A 356 7.30 8.70 3.58
N PHE A 357 8.38 8.38 2.85
CA PHE A 357 9.20 9.39 2.16
C PHE A 357 8.66 9.79 0.79
N ALA A 358 7.83 8.98 0.16
CA ALA A 358 7.29 9.26 -1.17
C ALA A 358 6.59 10.64 -1.28
N PRO A 359 5.73 11.08 -0.35
CA PRO A 359 5.13 12.41 -0.41
C PRO A 359 6.15 13.55 -0.35
N MET A 360 7.26 13.37 0.36
CA MET A 360 8.34 14.39 0.45
C MET A 360 9.09 14.55 -0.88
N VAL A 361 9.06 13.54 -1.73
CA VAL A 361 9.63 13.58 -3.08
C VAL A 361 8.57 14.05 -4.09
N ALA A 362 7.36 13.54 -3.99
CA ALA A 362 6.26 13.83 -4.92
C ALA A 362 5.83 15.30 -4.86
N ALA A 363 5.67 15.87 -3.66
CA ALA A 363 5.16 17.21 -3.48
C ALA A 363 6.03 18.30 -4.11
N PRO A 364 7.37 18.35 -3.90
CA PRO A 364 8.23 19.32 -4.58
C PRO A 364 8.21 19.15 -6.11
N LEU A 365 8.24 17.91 -6.61
CA LEU A 365 8.19 17.66 -8.07
C LEU A 365 6.88 18.15 -8.69
N LEU A 366 5.74 17.95 -8.02
CA LEU A 366 4.45 18.46 -8.46
C LEU A 366 4.40 19.98 -8.38
N ALA A 367 4.87 20.59 -7.28
CA ALA A 367 4.87 22.02 -7.10
C ALA A 367 5.72 22.76 -8.14
N MET A 368 6.89 22.19 -8.50
CA MET A 368 7.77 22.76 -9.53
C MET A 368 7.12 22.86 -10.92
N VAL A 369 6.15 22.02 -11.23
CA VAL A 369 5.51 21.94 -12.56
C VAL A 369 4.06 22.39 -12.55
N SER A 370 3.50 22.70 -11.40
CA SER A 370 2.07 23.04 -11.21
C SER A 370 1.64 24.35 -11.91
N HIS A 371 2.60 25.26 -12.18
CA HIS A 371 2.36 26.52 -12.86
C HIS A 371 2.35 26.42 -14.39
N LEU A 372 2.70 25.25 -14.93
CA LEU A 372 2.77 25.02 -16.38
C LEU A 372 1.37 24.88 -16.97
N PRO A 373 1.16 25.32 -18.24
CA PRO A 373 -0.13 25.17 -18.90
C PRO A 373 -0.51 23.68 -19.08
N GLN A 374 -1.80 23.41 -19.07
CA GLN A 374 -2.32 22.06 -19.30
C GLN A 374 -1.78 21.51 -20.63
N GLY A 375 -1.39 20.23 -20.62
CA GLY A 375 -0.79 19.57 -21.79
C GLY A 375 0.73 19.69 -21.90
N ASP A 376 1.41 20.56 -21.12
CA ASP A 376 2.87 20.61 -21.11
C ASP A 376 3.46 19.27 -20.66
N TRP A 377 4.42 18.74 -21.43
CA TRP A 377 5.05 17.45 -21.13
C TRP A 377 5.83 17.46 -19.81
N ARG A 378 6.33 18.62 -19.38
CA ARG A 378 7.09 18.78 -18.13
C ARG A 378 6.25 18.52 -16.88
N ILE A 379 4.91 18.64 -16.96
CA ILE A 379 4.01 18.25 -15.86
C ILE A 379 4.21 16.78 -15.50
N GLY A 380 4.69 15.95 -16.43
CA GLY A 380 5.06 14.55 -16.21
C GLY A 380 6.32 14.32 -15.36
N ALA A 381 7.00 15.35 -14.85
CA ALA A 381 8.25 15.21 -14.08
C ALA A 381 8.20 14.18 -12.94
N PRO A 382 7.15 14.08 -12.11
CA PRO A 382 7.08 13.03 -11.08
C PRO A 382 7.09 11.63 -11.68
N PHE A 383 6.47 11.43 -12.83
CA PHE A 383 6.40 10.14 -13.51
C PHE A 383 7.71 9.79 -14.21
N TYR A 384 8.38 10.77 -14.82
CA TYR A 384 9.74 10.56 -15.37
C TYR A 384 10.73 10.22 -14.25
N PHE A 385 10.62 10.85 -13.09
CA PHE A 385 11.41 10.49 -11.92
C PHE A 385 11.15 9.04 -11.47
N CYS A 386 9.88 8.62 -11.45
CA CYS A 386 9.53 7.23 -11.17
C CYS A 386 10.11 6.26 -12.21
N ALA A 387 10.11 6.63 -13.50
CA ALA A 387 10.73 5.84 -14.56
C ALA A 387 12.25 5.69 -14.35
N LEU A 388 12.95 6.77 -13.96
CA LEU A 388 14.37 6.72 -13.62
C LEU A 388 14.67 5.81 -12.43
N LEU A 389 13.83 5.85 -11.37
CA LEU A 389 13.96 4.93 -10.24
C LEU A 389 13.77 3.47 -10.67
N GLN A 390 12.82 3.18 -11.58
CA GLN A 390 12.64 1.83 -12.11
C GLN A 390 13.83 1.38 -12.97
N LEU A 391 14.42 2.27 -13.76
CA LEU A 391 15.65 1.97 -14.49
C LEU A 391 16.83 1.70 -13.54
N GLY A 392 16.94 2.46 -12.44
CA GLY A 392 17.88 2.17 -11.36
C GLY A 392 17.65 0.80 -10.72
N SER A 393 16.39 0.44 -10.45
CA SER A 393 15.99 -0.90 -9.98
C SER A 393 16.39 -1.99 -10.97
N LEU A 394 16.13 -1.77 -12.25
CA LEU A 394 16.49 -2.71 -13.33
C LEU A 394 18.01 -2.93 -13.38
N TRP A 395 18.78 -1.86 -13.32
CA TRP A 395 20.24 -1.93 -13.29
C TRP A 395 20.76 -2.74 -12.10
N LEU A 396 20.25 -2.49 -10.89
CA LEU A 396 20.59 -3.24 -9.69
C LEU A 396 20.21 -4.73 -9.81
N ALA A 397 19.02 -5.04 -10.34
CA ALA A 397 18.57 -6.41 -10.56
C ALA A 397 19.47 -7.16 -11.53
N VAL A 398 19.83 -6.54 -12.65
CA VAL A 398 20.72 -7.13 -13.67
C VAL A 398 22.12 -7.40 -13.10
N LEU A 399 22.69 -6.44 -12.35
CA LEU A 399 23.98 -6.61 -11.69
C LEU A 399 23.95 -7.77 -10.69
N HIS A 400 22.91 -7.83 -9.87
CA HIS A 400 22.72 -8.88 -8.87
C HIS A 400 22.67 -10.28 -9.53
N PHE A 401 21.84 -10.45 -10.56
CA PHE A 401 21.69 -11.74 -11.24
C PHE A 401 22.97 -12.17 -11.98
N LYS A 402 23.67 -11.24 -12.65
CA LYS A 402 24.96 -11.53 -13.30
C LYS A 402 26.03 -11.98 -12.28
N HIS A 403 26.08 -11.33 -11.12
CA HIS A 403 27.03 -11.71 -10.05
C HIS A 403 26.77 -13.12 -9.54
N HIS A 404 25.50 -13.46 -9.26
CA HIS A 404 25.14 -14.80 -8.79
C HIS A 404 25.40 -15.90 -9.85
N GLN A 405 25.17 -15.64 -11.13
CA GLN A 405 25.51 -16.57 -12.19
C GLN A 405 27.01 -16.87 -12.25
N ARG A 406 27.86 -15.85 -12.13
CA ARG A 406 29.32 -16.03 -12.12
C ARG A 406 29.81 -16.90 -10.93
N LEU A 407 29.22 -16.71 -9.75
CA LEU A 407 29.54 -17.50 -8.56
C LEU A 407 29.09 -18.95 -8.69
N SER A 408 27.95 -19.22 -9.30
CA SER A 408 27.43 -20.57 -9.53
C SER A 408 28.30 -21.36 -10.54
N VAL A 409 28.78 -20.69 -11.60
CA VAL A 409 29.70 -21.30 -12.59
C VAL A 409 31.05 -21.63 -11.94
N ARG A 410 31.60 -20.73 -11.13
CA ARG A 410 32.86 -21.00 -10.39
C ARG A 410 32.74 -22.16 -9.41
N ARG A 411 31.62 -22.33 -8.72
CA ARG A 411 31.38 -23.45 -7.80
C ARG A 411 31.20 -24.79 -8.50
N LYS A 412 30.78 -24.80 -9.78
CA LYS A 412 30.68 -26.04 -10.56
C LYS A 412 32.00 -26.43 -11.24
N ALA A 413 32.96 -25.51 -11.33
CA ALA A 413 34.27 -25.71 -11.92
C ALA A 413 35.36 -26.11 -10.89
N LEU A 414 35.02 -26.07 -9.62
CA LEU A 414 35.80 -26.62 -8.47
C LEU A 414 35.20 -27.93 -8.00
#